data_db4265e24007bafc0a6929b559b2cdc0
#
_entry.id   db4265e24007bafc0a6929b559b2cdc0
#
_cell.length_a   1.000
_cell.length_b   1.000
_cell.length_c   1.000
_cell.angle_alpha   90.00
_cell.angle_beta   90.00
_cell.angle_gamma   90.00
#
_symmetry.space_group_name_H-M   'P 1'
#
loop_
_entity.id
_entity.type
_entity.pdbx_description
1 polymer ?
#
loop_
_entity_poly.entity_id
_entity_poly.type
_entity_poly.pdbx_seq_one_letter_code
_entity_poly.pdbx_strand_id
1 'polypeptide(L)'
;MSNDDKLKVRQTESKKNAFKELTIIRDTIFWIDVVGEGQNENAIFARPFNVKEAFPQQLTSKKYNIKNNFHGYGGKSYKCINFKNNFYLIWIDQITKAVWFQIFKEAASNYRSQNIYLDSVQEPRQLSKSIDGN
;
A
#
# COMPACT_ATOMS: atom_id res chain seq x y z
N MET A 1 27.60 9.99 -22.12
CA MET A 1 26.50 9.65 -21.23
C MET A 1 26.98 8.89 -20.04
N SER A 2 26.61 9.34 -18.93
CA SER A 2 27.10 8.75 -17.70
C SER A 2 26.34 7.47 -17.36
N ASN A 3 26.95 6.66 -16.51
CA ASN A 3 26.28 5.49 -15.98
C ASN A 3 25.03 5.84 -15.20
N ASP A 4 24.97 7.07 -14.69
CA ASP A 4 23.82 7.52 -13.91
C ASP A 4 22.55 7.56 -14.73
N ASP A 5 22.69 7.92 -16.01
CA ASP A 5 21.49 7.98 -16.87
C ASP A 5 20.96 6.59 -17.16
N LYS A 6 21.85 5.63 -17.32
CA LYS A 6 21.42 4.25 -17.52
C LYS A 6 20.73 3.70 -16.30
N LEU A 7 21.24 4.04 -15.12
CA LEU A 7 20.61 3.62 -13.87
C LEU A 7 19.24 4.24 -13.71
N LYS A 8 19.11 5.51 -14.08
CA LYS A 8 17.82 6.18 -13.99
C LYS A 8 16.78 5.53 -14.89
N VAL A 9 17.18 5.16 -16.09
CA VAL A 9 16.25 4.51 -16.99
C VAL A 9 15.78 3.17 -16.43
N ARG A 10 16.70 2.39 -15.90
CA ARG A 10 16.34 1.11 -15.30
C ARG A 10 15.43 1.27 -14.11
N GLN A 11 15.72 2.24 -13.27
CA GLN A 11 14.90 2.50 -12.10
C GLN A 11 13.51 2.96 -12.51
N THR A 12 13.41 3.74 -13.55
CA THR A 12 12.12 4.21 -14.02
C THR A 12 11.29 3.06 -14.55
N GLU A 13 11.89 2.14 -15.28
CA GLU A 13 11.18 0.99 -15.79
C GLU A 13 10.72 0.09 -14.65
N SER A 14 11.59 -0.12 -13.68
CA SER A 14 11.25 -0.91 -12.51
C SER A 14 10.10 -0.26 -11.76
N LYS A 15 10.15 1.06 -11.60
CA LYS A 15 9.13 1.79 -10.86
C LYS A 15 7.80 1.82 -11.57
N LYS A 16 7.76 1.70 -12.88
CA LYS A 16 6.50 1.63 -13.60
C LYS A 16 5.67 0.44 -13.14
N ASN A 17 6.36 -0.63 -12.73
CA ASN A 17 5.68 -1.81 -12.23
C ASN A 17 5.53 -1.78 -10.71
N ALA A 18 6.24 -0.86 -10.05
CA ALA A 18 6.27 -0.81 -8.60
C ALA A 18 5.15 0.05 -8.02
N PHE A 19 4.94 1.24 -8.58
CA PHE A 19 3.94 2.16 -8.01
C PHE A 19 2.59 1.93 -8.65
N LYS A 20 1.96 0.84 -8.25
CA LYS A 20 0.63 0.51 -8.77
C LYS A 20 -0.45 1.14 -7.92
N GLU A 21 -1.54 1.52 -8.56
CA GLU A 21 -2.76 2.01 -7.90
C GLU A 21 -2.47 3.13 -6.92
N LEU A 22 -1.69 4.12 -7.39
CA LEU A 22 -1.32 5.26 -6.56
C LEU A 22 -2.54 6.12 -6.26
N THR A 23 -2.67 6.52 -5.00
CA THR A 23 -3.77 7.33 -4.54
C THR A 23 -3.23 8.38 -3.56
N ILE A 24 -3.78 9.58 -3.60
CA ILE A 24 -3.40 10.65 -2.70
C ILE A 24 -4.63 11.06 -1.91
N ILE A 25 -4.53 11.00 -0.59
CA ILE A 25 -5.61 11.39 0.30
C ILE A 25 -5.04 12.33 1.34
N ARG A 26 -5.56 13.56 1.39
CA ARG A 26 -5.01 14.62 2.21
C ARG A 26 -3.53 14.79 1.87
N ASP A 27 -2.66 14.66 2.82
CA ASP A 27 -1.22 14.84 2.61
C ASP A 27 -0.46 13.52 2.53
N THR A 28 -1.16 12.43 2.27
CA THR A 28 -0.56 11.11 2.27
C THR A 28 -0.73 10.43 0.91
N ILE A 29 0.35 9.85 0.43
CA ILE A 29 0.33 9.03 -0.80
C ILE A 29 0.27 7.57 -0.40
N PHE A 30 -0.61 6.82 -1.06
CA PHE A 30 -0.72 5.37 -0.90
C PHE A 30 -0.46 4.71 -2.24
N TRP A 31 0.16 3.54 -2.24
CA TRP A 31 0.37 2.78 -3.46
C TRP A 31 0.66 1.32 -3.12
N ILE A 32 0.65 0.48 -4.16
CA ILE A 32 1.05 -0.92 -4.03
C ILE A 32 2.46 -1.07 -4.59
N ASP A 33 3.29 -1.79 -3.88
CA ASP A 33 4.64 -2.09 -4.31
C ASP A 33 5.00 -3.52 -3.95
N VAL A 34 6.02 -4.03 -4.60
CA VAL A 34 6.50 -5.38 -4.35
C VAL A 34 7.39 -5.38 -3.11
N VAL A 35 7.24 -6.38 -2.30
CA VAL A 35 8.04 -6.55 -1.07
C VAL A 35 8.99 -7.72 -1.24
N GLY A 36 10.21 -7.53 -0.80
CA GLY A 36 11.20 -8.60 -0.82
C GLY A 36 11.67 -8.92 -2.22
N GLU A 37 12.22 -10.11 -2.38
CA GLU A 37 12.77 -10.54 -3.66
C GLU A 37 11.76 -11.24 -4.54
N GLY A 38 10.64 -11.67 -3.97
CA GLY A 38 9.58 -12.30 -4.74
C GLY A 38 8.77 -11.25 -5.50
N GLN A 39 8.43 -11.54 -6.73
CA GLN A 39 7.67 -10.60 -7.53
C GLN A 39 6.17 -10.70 -7.29
N ASN A 40 5.76 -11.61 -6.44
CA ASN A 40 4.35 -11.85 -6.19
C ASN A 40 3.89 -11.41 -4.81
N GLU A 41 4.76 -10.74 -4.07
CA GLU A 41 4.41 -10.27 -2.73
C GLU A 41 4.19 -8.77 -2.80
N ASN A 42 2.93 -8.38 -2.81
CA ASN A 42 2.54 -6.98 -2.92
C ASN A 42 2.01 -6.47 -1.60
N ALA A 43 2.42 -5.27 -1.23
CA ALA A 43 1.95 -4.64 -0.01
C ALA A 43 1.51 -3.22 -0.29
N ILE A 44 0.72 -2.66 0.61
CA ILE A 44 0.31 -1.27 0.53
C ILE A 44 1.29 -0.43 1.33
N PHE A 45 1.77 0.62 0.71
CA PHE A 45 2.72 1.55 1.28
C PHE A 45 2.12 2.94 1.38
N ALA A 46 2.67 3.75 2.27
CA ALA A 46 2.26 5.13 2.40
C ALA A 46 3.45 6.01 2.78
N ARG A 47 3.35 7.28 2.41
CA ARG A 47 4.30 8.28 2.88
C ARG A 47 3.66 9.66 2.78
N PRO A 48 4.18 10.64 3.52
CA PRO A 48 3.69 12.01 3.38
C PRO A 48 3.98 12.55 1.97
N PHE A 49 3.02 13.27 1.42
CA PHE A 49 3.15 13.83 0.09
C PHE A 49 4.16 14.97 0.05
N ASN A 50 4.15 15.80 1.07
CA ASN A 50 4.92 17.05 1.05
C ASN A 50 6.24 16.99 1.81
N VAL A 51 6.67 15.82 2.22
CA VAL A 51 7.95 15.66 2.90
C VAL A 51 8.93 15.02 1.93
N LYS A 52 9.92 15.78 1.51
CA LYS A 52 10.93 15.29 0.60
C LYS A 52 11.65 14.10 1.14
N GLU A 53 12.25 13.36 1.03
CA GLU A 53 13.07 12.32 1.65
C GLU A 53 12.33 11.42 2.64
N ALA A 54 11.00 11.44 2.61
CA ALA A 54 10.26 10.53 3.46
C ALA A 54 10.35 9.12 2.89
N PHE A 55 10.78 8.16 3.72
CA PHE A 55 10.82 6.78 3.29
C PHE A 55 9.45 6.16 3.38
N PRO A 56 9.11 5.23 2.47
CA PRO A 56 7.81 4.57 2.52
C PRO A 56 7.61 3.77 3.81
N GLN A 57 6.39 3.80 4.30
CA GLN A 57 5.98 2.94 5.40
C GLN A 57 5.14 1.81 4.82
N GLN A 58 5.48 0.57 5.15
CA GLN A 58 4.69 -0.57 4.73
C GLN A 58 3.51 -0.73 5.69
N LEU A 59 2.30 -0.69 5.16
CA LEU A 59 1.09 -0.75 5.97
C LEU A 59 0.57 -2.16 6.16
N THR A 60 0.67 -3.01 5.14
CA THR A 60 0.21 -4.39 5.23
C THR A 60 1.40 -5.32 5.35
N SER A 61 1.29 -6.32 6.21
CA SER A 61 2.39 -7.26 6.44
C SER A 61 2.44 -8.29 5.31
N LYS A 62 3.53 -9.07 5.28
CA LYS A 62 3.68 -10.10 4.26
C LYS A 62 2.76 -11.30 4.46
N LYS A 63 1.92 -11.26 5.50
CA LYS A 63 0.84 -12.23 5.63
C LYS A 63 -0.18 -12.07 4.51
N TYR A 64 -0.22 -10.91 3.89
CA TYR A 64 -1.18 -10.58 2.85
C TYR A 64 -0.46 -10.33 1.54
N ASN A 65 -1.12 -10.65 0.45
CA ASN A 65 -0.67 -10.30 -0.89
C ASN A 65 -1.78 -9.50 -1.55
N ILE A 66 -1.55 -8.21 -1.68
CA ILE A 66 -2.57 -7.28 -2.16
C ILE A 66 -2.67 -7.38 -3.67
N LYS A 67 -3.73 -8.01 -4.13
CA LYS A 67 -3.89 -8.21 -5.56
C LYS A 67 -5.34 -8.53 -5.89
N ASN A 68 -5.84 -7.94 -6.95
CA ASN A 68 -7.17 -8.22 -7.46
C ASN A 68 -7.04 -9.02 -8.74
N ASN A 69 -7.37 -10.30 -8.67
CA ASN A 69 -7.33 -11.18 -9.83
C ASN A 69 -8.71 -11.42 -10.42
N PHE A 70 -9.71 -10.67 -10.00
CA PHE A 70 -11.06 -10.87 -10.49
C PHE A 70 -11.25 -10.15 -11.80
N HIS A 71 -11.40 -10.93 -12.85
CA HIS A 71 -11.65 -10.38 -14.17
C HIS A 71 -13.01 -9.73 -14.22
N GLY A 72 -13.11 -8.67 -14.97
CA GLY A 72 -14.37 -7.97 -15.12
C GLY A 72 -14.66 -6.92 -14.08
N TYR A 73 -13.90 -6.92 -13.01
CA TYR A 73 -14.08 -5.87 -12.00
C TYR A 73 -13.45 -4.57 -12.41
N GLY A 74 -12.42 -4.60 -13.22
CA GLY A 74 -11.70 -3.39 -13.56
C GLY A 74 -11.32 -2.61 -12.33
N GLY A 75 -11.45 -3.22 -11.18
CA GLY A 75 -11.31 -2.55 -9.92
C GLY A 75 -9.91 -2.60 -9.38
N LYS A 76 -9.69 -1.76 -8.39
CA LYS A 76 -8.42 -1.69 -7.72
C LYS A 76 -8.31 -2.80 -6.68
N SER A 77 -7.08 -3.04 -6.26
CA SER A 77 -6.82 -4.07 -5.25
C SER A 77 -7.06 -3.55 -3.84
N TYR A 78 -7.14 -2.24 -3.68
CA TYR A 78 -7.40 -1.64 -2.38
C TYR A 78 -8.10 -0.31 -2.55
N LYS A 79 -8.68 0.16 -1.46
CA LYS A 79 -9.25 1.50 -1.40
C LYS A 79 -8.96 2.09 -0.03
N CYS A 80 -8.68 3.38 -0.01
CA CYS A 80 -8.45 4.09 1.24
C CYS A 80 -9.42 5.25 1.33
N ILE A 81 -10.06 5.40 2.47
CA ILE A 81 -11.01 6.48 2.72
C ILE A 81 -10.58 7.20 3.98
N ASN A 82 -10.61 8.52 3.95
CA ASN A 82 -10.35 9.32 5.14
C ASN A 82 -11.67 9.79 5.72
N PHE A 83 -11.87 9.50 6.99
CA PHE A 83 -13.10 9.89 7.68
C PHE A 83 -12.78 10.18 9.14
N LYS A 84 -13.14 11.38 9.60
CA LYS A 84 -12.90 11.80 11.00
C LYS A 84 -11.45 11.59 11.41
N ASN A 85 -10.55 12.03 10.55
CA ASN A 85 -9.10 11.97 10.77
C ASN A 85 -8.51 10.56 10.83
N ASN A 86 -9.30 9.56 10.48
CA ASN A 86 -8.80 8.20 10.35
C ASN A 86 -8.78 7.79 8.90
N PHE A 87 -7.85 6.89 8.56
CA PHE A 87 -7.79 6.30 7.24
C PHE A 87 -8.32 4.88 7.34
N TYR A 88 -9.32 4.59 6.53
CA TYR A 88 -9.93 3.26 6.46
C TYR A 88 -9.39 2.58 5.22
N LEU A 89 -8.58 1.56 5.42
CA LEU A 89 -7.92 0.85 4.34
C LEU A 89 -8.61 -0.49 4.13
N ILE A 90 -9.08 -0.71 2.90
CA ILE A 90 -9.77 -1.94 2.53
C ILE A 90 -8.98 -2.57 1.40
N TRP A 91 -8.66 -3.85 1.50
CA TRP A 91 -7.88 -4.50 0.45
C TRP A 91 -8.36 -5.91 0.18
N ILE A 92 -8.00 -6.38 -1.01
CA ILE A 92 -8.25 -7.75 -1.43
C ILE A 92 -6.94 -8.53 -1.23
N ASP A 93 -7.02 -9.63 -0.50
CA ASP A 93 -5.86 -10.45 -0.23
C ASP A 93 -5.89 -11.70 -1.09
N GLN A 94 -4.82 -11.91 -1.86
CA GLN A 94 -4.73 -13.06 -2.75
C GLN A 94 -4.50 -14.36 -2.00
N ILE A 95 -3.91 -14.30 -0.82
CA ILE A 95 -3.61 -15.50 -0.05
C ILE A 95 -4.88 -16.11 0.55
N THR A 96 -5.67 -15.28 1.22
CA THR A 96 -6.90 -15.75 1.86
C THR A 96 -8.11 -15.68 0.93
N LYS A 97 -7.97 -15.00 -0.22
CA LYS A 97 -9.08 -14.79 -1.15
C LYS A 97 -10.23 -14.04 -0.49
N ALA A 98 -9.91 -13.11 0.37
CA ALA A 98 -10.90 -12.39 1.16
C ALA A 98 -10.63 -10.90 1.14
N VAL A 99 -11.63 -10.14 1.57
CA VAL A 99 -11.51 -8.69 1.73
C VAL A 99 -11.22 -8.41 3.18
N TRP A 100 -10.21 -7.58 3.39
CA TRP A 100 -9.75 -7.19 4.72
C TRP A 100 -9.87 -5.69 4.89
N PHE A 101 -9.89 -5.24 6.14
CA PHE A 101 -9.88 -3.83 6.40
C PHE A 101 -9.11 -3.52 7.67
N GLN A 102 -8.57 -2.30 7.71
CA GLN A 102 -7.81 -1.84 8.86
C GLN A 102 -7.94 -0.33 8.96
N ILE A 103 -7.90 0.17 10.18
CA ILE A 103 -8.02 1.60 10.43
C ILE A 103 -6.68 2.13 10.90
N PHE A 104 -6.25 3.24 10.31
CA PHE A 104 -5.01 3.92 10.69
C PHE A 104 -5.33 5.36 11.08
N LYS A 105 -4.49 5.93 11.92
CA LYS A 105 -4.53 7.34 12.28
C LYS A 105 -3.15 7.93 12.09
N GLU A 106 -3.06 9.24 12.02
CA GLU A 106 -1.77 9.89 11.91
C GLU A 106 -0.95 9.59 13.17
N ALA A 107 0.31 9.23 12.96
CA ALA A 107 1.20 8.94 14.06
C ALA A 107 1.60 10.23 14.77
N ALA A 108 1.96 10.12 16.03
CA ALA A 108 2.50 11.24 16.77
C ALA A 108 3.77 11.74 16.10
N SER A 109 4.02 13.04 16.19
CA SER A 109 5.12 13.66 15.47
C SER A 109 6.48 13.04 15.76
N ASN A 110 6.68 12.52 16.97
CA ASN A 110 7.96 11.93 17.33
C ASN A 110 8.23 10.61 16.62
N TYR A 111 7.22 9.97 16.07
CA TYR A 111 7.41 8.73 15.31
C TYR A 111 7.76 8.98 13.85
N ARG A 112 7.56 10.19 13.36
CA ARG A 112 7.87 10.50 11.97
C ARG A 112 9.35 10.39 11.67
N SER A 113 10.19 10.65 12.67
CA SER A 113 11.63 10.49 12.49
C SER A 113 12.05 9.03 12.30
N GLN A 114 11.17 8.10 12.63
CA GLN A 114 11.40 6.68 12.44
C GLN A 114 10.67 6.15 11.20
N ASN A 115 10.23 7.06 10.33
CA ASN A 115 9.50 6.70 9.10
C ASN A 115 8.19 5.99 9.39
N ILE A 116 7.55 6.35 10.49
CA ILE A 116 6.21 5.88 10.82
C ILE A 116 5.29 7.09 10.77
N TYR A 117 4.37 7.08 9.81
CA TYR A 117 3.46 8.19 9.58
C TYR A 117 2.04 7.87 9.99
N LEU A 118 1.70 6.61 9.97
CA LEU A 118 0.36 6.13 10.31
C LEU A 118 0.47 5.03 11.35
N ASP A 119 -0.34 5.14 12.38
CA ASP A 119 -0.44 4.11 13.42
C ASP A 119 -1.66 3.27 13.19
N SER A 120 -1.54 1.97 13.36
CA SER A 120 -2.69 1.08 13.30
C SER A 120 -3.56 1.29 14.55
N VAL A 121 -4.84 1.51 14.32
CA VAL A 121 -5.80 1.66 15.41
C VAL A 121 -6.23 0.29 15.93
N GLN A 122 -6.24 -0.68 15.04
CA GLN A 122 -6.67 -2.04 15.38
C GLN A 122 -6.03 -3.02 14.42
N GLU A 123 -6.04 -4.29 14.78
CA GLU A 123 -5.56 -5.34 13.89
C GLU A 123 -6.45 -5.43 12.66
N PRO A 124 -5.90 -5.92 11.55
CA PRO A 124 -6.71 -6.13 10.35
C PRO A 124 -7.87 -7.06 10.63
N ARG A 125 -9.02 -6.77 10.03
CA ARG A 125 -10.22 -7.57 10.17
C ARG A 125 -10.69 -8.05 8.82
N GLN A 126 -11.11 -9.29 8.76
CA GLN A 126 -11.65 -9.85 7.54
C GLN A 126 -13.11 -9.42 7.43
N LEU A 127 -13.43 -8.76 6.30
CA LEU A 127 -14.78 -8.27 6.06
C LEU A 127 -15.68 -9.29 5.42
N SER A 128 -15.09 -10.21 4.64
CA SER A 128 -15.88 -11.18 3.93
C SER A 128 -15.21 -12.53 4.05
N LYS A 129 -15.97 -13.58 3.79
CA LYS A 129 -15.40 -14.89 3.62
C LYS A 129 -14.66 -14.93 2.29
N SER A 130 -14.03 -16.06 2.00
CA SER A 130 -13.30 -16.21 0.76
C SER A 130 -14.16 -15.78 -0.43
N ILE A 131 -13.58 -14.98 -1.32
CA ILE A 131 -14.31 -14.50 -2.49
C ILE A 131 -14.48 -15.58 -3.54
N ASP A 132 -13.73 -16.66 -3.44
CA ASP A 132 -13.82 -17.77 -4.39
C ASP A 132 -14.98 -18.68 -4.07
N GLY A 133 -15.94 -18.16 -3.47
CA GLY A 133 -17.14 -18.85 -3.47
C GLY A 133 -17.35 -19.76 -2.31
N ASN A 134 -17.70 -19.46 -1.54
CA ASN A 134 -18.13 -20.22 -0.44
C ASN A 134 -17.82 -19.52 0.81
#